data_d79b83984a2586a6622969d3a8fa0974
#
_entry.id   d79b83984a2586a6622969d3a8fa0974
#
_cell.length_a   1.000
_cell.length_b   1.000
_cell.length_c   1.000
_cell.angle_alpha   90.00
_cell.angle_beta   90.00
_cell.angle_gamma   90.00
#
_symmetry.space_group_name_H-M   'P 1'
#
loop_
_entity.id
_entity.type
_entity.pdbx_description
1 polymer ?
#
loop_
_entity_poly.entity_id
_entity_poly.type
_entity_poly.pdbx_seq_one_letter_code
_entity_poly.pdbx_strand_id
1 'polypeptide(L)'
;MKRTLQHIAVQGMLFASLVFSAFAQAAPPTNLKFCTGGVGGFYEGLGTSIGGKITNDIGNTLKVINTGGSVENAKRLKQGDCDIAIIQSDAVITQPMPASFKAVNAHEEVVYWLYPKGGEVDDFGDMEDDSVAKKYAFATVKGSGASVTLNNWIKTDKDYAGAVPVEFKDWYSAAEAVAQGFTMDSGVRVDIAGMLYIGRAGMLPADITSDFGGQILVGEVNDDSFANAKDANGNPLYTHCGIPKDKTSGLGRSNSISDQATYCLRAQVVFNNAYLNGLDEAETTLVRRAVDKGINSTVKVVR
;
A
#
# COMPACT_ATOMS: atom_id res chain seq x y z
N MET A 1 -16.61 39.07 94.17
CA MET A 1 -15.82 37.98 93.64
C MET A 1 -16.43 37.59 92.28
N LYS A 2 -15.86 38.09 91.18
CA LYS A 2 -16.29 37.81 89.80
C LYS A 2 -15.14 37.13 89.09
N ARG A 3 -15.34 35.91 88.62
CA ARG A 3 -14.41 35.18 87.73
C ARG A 3 -14.83 35.34 86.27
N THR A 4 -13.95 35.91 85.50
CA THR A 4 -14.06 36.10 84.11
C THR A 4 -13.57 34.83 83.38
N LEU A 5 -14.43 34.20 82.55
CA LEU A 5 -14.02 33.12 81.66
C LEU A 5 -13.58 33.73 80.34
N GLN A 6 -12.37 33.47 79.92
CA GLN A 6 -11.85 33.77 78.58
C GLN A 6 -12.16 32.65 77.66
N HIS A 7 -12.84 32.94 76.58
CA HIS A 7 -13.04 32.00 75.47
C HIS A 7 -11.86 32.10 74.52
N ILE A 8 -11.15 31.00 74.38
CA ILE A 8 -10.15 30.84 73.30
C ILE A 8 -10.84 30.24 72.10
N ALA A 9 -10.93 31.07 71.04
CA ALA A 9 -11.39 30.60 69.72
C ALA A 9 -10.18 29.98 68.98
N VAL A 10 -10.24 28.66 68.75
CA VAL A 10 -9.28 27.96 67.89
C VAL A 10 -9.82 28.04 66.49
N GLN A 11 -9.23 28.88 65.64
CA GLN A 11 -9.46 28.88 64.19
C GLN A 11 -8.67 27.73 63.56
N GLY A 12 -9.37 26.66 63.20
CA GLY A 12 -8.81 25.57 62.40
C GLY A 12 -8.72 26.00 60.93
N MET A 13 -7.52 26.26 60.41
CA MET A 13 -7.25 26.38 58.97
C MET A 13 -7.33 24.98 58.35
N LEU A 14 -8.40 24.72 57.60
CA LEU A 14 -8.44 23.60 56.67
C LEU A 14 -7.59 23.98 55.44
N PHE A 15 -6.41 23.43 55.33
CA PHE A 15 -5.65 23.37 54.10
C PHE A 15 -6.28 22.31 53.18
N ALA A 16 -7.10 22.71 52.25
CA ALA A 16 -7.55 21.88 51.14
C ALA A 16 -6.36 21.67 50.19
N SER A 17 -5.64 20.57 50.35
CA SER A 17 -4.61 20.15 49.41
C SER A 17 -5.30 19.69 48.13
N LEU A 18 -5.38 20.57 47.14
CA LEU A 18 -5.71 20.22 45.75
C LEU A 18 -4.58 19.34 45.20
N VAL A 19 -4.75 18.04 45.25
CA VAL A 19 -3.91 17.09 44.56
C VAL A 19 -4.29 17.22 43.08
N PHE A 20 -3.56 18.06 42.34
CA PHE A 20 -3.54 18.00 40.89
C PHE A 20 -2.89 16.67 40.50
N SER A 21 -3.70 15.65 40.23
CA SER A 21 -3.25 14.48 39.52
C SER A 21 -2.87 14.93 38.12
N ALA A 22 -1.59 15.30 37.94
CA ALA A 22 -1.02 15.39 36.60
C ALA A 22 -1.14 13.99 35.99
N PHE A 23 -2.15 13.79 35.11
CA PHE A 23 -2.13 12.67 34.22
C PHE A 23 -0.83 12.81 33.42
N ALA A 24 0.17 12.00 33.75
CA ALA A 24 1.35 11.87 32.94
C ALA A 24 0.84 11.32 31.58
N GLN A 25 0.61 12.22 30.66
CA GLN A 25 0.38 11.86 29.26
C GLN A 25 1.61 11.08 28.82
N ALA A 26 1.42 9.80 28.46
CA ALA A 26 2.48 9.03 27.89
C ALA A 26 2.98 9.78 26.65
N ALA A 27 4.26 10.16 26.66
CA ALA A 27 4.84 10.78 25.49
C ALA A 27 4.61 9.86 24.28
N PRO A 28 4.18 10.39 23.12
CA PRO A 28 3.97 9.59 21.95
C PRO A 28 5.24 8.80 21.62
N PRO A 29 5.14 7.57 21.07
CA PRO A 29 6.30 6.75 20.78
C PRO A 29 7.25 7.49 19.86
N THR A 30 8.48 7.72 20.31
CA THR A 30 9.47 8.58 19.64
C THR A 30 10.05 7.99 18.36
N ASN A 31 9.83 6.70 18.10
CA ASN A 31 10.40 5.97 16.96
C ASN A 31 9.30 5.22 16.20
N LEU A 32 8.61 5.93 15.32
CA LEU A 32 7.59 5.33 14.47
C LEU A 32 8.22 4.48 13.37
N LYS A 33 7.63 3.34 13.09
CA LYS A 33 7.99 2.44 12.00
C LYS A 33 6.92 2.51 10.92
N PHE A 34 7.30 2.87 9.71
CA PHE A 34 6.41 3.00 8.57
C PHE A 34 6.78 1.98 7.50
N CYS A 35 5.96 0.95 7.33
CA CYS A 35 6.13 -0.04 6.28
C CYS A 35 5.59 0.49 4.94
N THR A 36 6.42 0.43 3.90
CA THR A 36 6.14 1.02 2.60
C THR A 36 6.13 -0.03 1.49
N GLY A 37 7.07 0.02 0.57
CA GLY A 37 7.23 -0.90 -0.55
C GLY A 37 8.70 -1.09 -0.88
N GLY A 38 9.00 -1.67 -2.02
CA GLY A 38 10.37 -1.84 -2.50
C GLY A 38 11.09 -0.51 -2.66
N VAL A 39 12.42 -0.57 -2.58
CA VAL A 39 13.31 0.60 -2.76
C VAL A 39 13.05 1.23 -4.14
N GLY A 40 13.02 2.56 -4.20
CA GLY A 40 12.72 3.33 -5.41
C GLY A 40 11.25 3.34 -5.82
N GLY A 41 10.38 2.56 -5.17
CA GLY A 41 8.96 2.50 -5.45
C GLY A 41 8.17 3.70 -4.90
N PHE A 42 6.97 3.92 -5.45
CA PHE A 42 6.13 5.05 -5.05
C PHE A 42 5.77 5.02 -3.55
N TYR A 43 5.53 3.86 -2.96
CA TYR A 43 5.24 3.73 -1.53
C TYR A 43 6.38 4.22 -0.64
N GLU A 44 7.63 3.96 -1.01
CA GLU A 44 8.79 4.47 -0.26
C GLU A 44 8.83 6.01 -0.29
N GLY A 45 8.66 6.62 -1.47
CA GLY A 45 8.62 8.08 -1.63
C GLY A 45 7.47 8.72 -0.85
N LEU A 46 6.28 8.13 -0.91
CA LEU A 46 5.11 8.57 -0.16
C LEU A 46 5.34 8.44 1.35
N GLY A 47 5.86 7.30 1.81
CA GLY A 47 6.16 7.06 3.22
C GLY A 47 7.21 8.03 3.76
N THR A 48 8.24 8.33 2.99
CA THR A 48 9.26 9.35 3.32
C THR A 48 8.65 10.74 3.44
N SER A 49 7.76 11.12 2.51
CA SER A 49 7.06 12.40 2.54
C SER A 49 6.15 12.53 3.77
N ILE A 50 5.34 11.51 4.05
CA ILE A 50 4.45 11.47 5.23
C ILE A 50 5.30 11.51 6.51
N GLY A 51 6.37 10.72 6.56
CA GLY A 51 7.29 10.65 7.70
C GLY A 51 7.94 12.00 8.02
N GLY A 52 8.39 12.71 7.00
CA GLY A 52 8.92 14.06 7.16
C GLY A 52 7.90 15.04 7.77
N LYS A 53 6.61 14.94 7.37
CA LYS A 53 5.54 15.76 7.96
C LYS A 53 5.24 15.38 9.41
N ILE A 54 5.19 14.09 9.72
CA ILE A 54 5.00 13.60 11.10
C ILE A 54 6.14 14.10 12.00
N THR A 55 7.38 13.98 11.55
CA THR A 55 8.55 14.45 12.29
C THR A 55 8.47 15.96 12.54
N ASN A 56 8.12 16.75 11.53
CA ASN A 56 8.06 18.21 11.64
C ASN A 56 6.87 18.70 12.49
N ASP A 57 5.71 18.05 12.39
CA ASP A 57 4.49 18.53 13.05
C ASP A 57 4.34 17.98 14.50
N ILE A 58 4.95 16.83 14.81
CA ILE A 58 4.77 16.14 16.11
C ILE A 58 6.10 15.91 16.84
N GLY A 59 7.24 16.07 16.15
CA GLY A 59 8.57 15.85 16.74
C GLY A 59 8.98 14.37 16.86
N ASN A 60 8.18 13.43 16.32
CA ASN A 60 8.49 12.02 16.32
C ASN A 60 9.46 11.66 15.18
N THR A 61 10.49 10.88 15.46
CA THR A 61 11.31 10.29 14.40
C THR A 61 10.56 9.15 13.74
N LEU A 62 10.65 9.07 12.41
CA LEU A 62 10.00 8.01 11.63
C LEU A 62 11.04 7.22 10.86
N LYS A 63 11.01 5.90 11.05
CA LYS A 63 11.83 4.97 10.28
C LYS A 63 10.98 4.37 9.15
N VAL A 64 11.32 4.69 7.91
CA VAL A 64 10.77 4.01 6.73
C VAL A 64 11.37 2.60 6.67
N ILE A 65 10.51 1.60 6.47
CA ILE A 65 10.87 0.19 6.32
C ILE A 65 10.42 -0.27 4.95
N ASN A 66 11.37 -0.62 4.10
CA ASN A 66 11.09 -1.21 2.80
C ASN A 66 10.60 -2.65 2.96
N THR A 67 9.62 -3.03 2.17
CA THR A 67 8.95 -4.35 2.18
C THR A 67 8.63 -4.78 0.76
N GLY A 68 8.15 -6.02 0.60
CA GLY A 68 7.61 -6.48 -0.68
C GLY A 68 6.29 -5.83 -1.10
N GLY A 69 5.59 -5.16 -0.18
CA GLY A 69 4.34 -4.44 -0.45
C GLY A 69 3.17 -4.85 0.45
N SER A 70 1.94 -4.78 -0.07
CA SER A 70 0.70 -4.79 0.72
C SER A 70 0.50 -6.02 1.60
N VAL A 71 0.86 -7.22 1.16
CA VAL A 71 0.71 -8.46 1.96
C VAL A 71 1.67 -8.46 3.14
N GLU A 72 2.93 -8.13 2.88
CA GLU A 72 3.94 -8.05 3.94
C GLU A 72 3.61 -6.92 4.92
N ASN A 73 3.15 -5.78 4.43
CA ASN A 73 2.74 -4.63 5.24
C ASN A 73 1.58 -4.97 6.17
N ALA A 74 0.54 -5.63 5.66
CA ALA A 74 -0.59 -6.07 6.46
C ALA A 74 -0.15 -7.04 7.57
N LYS A 75 0.74 -7.98 7.26
CA LYS A 75 1.30 -8.91 8.23
C LYS A 75 2.11 -8.17 9.32
N ARG A 76 3.04 -7.29 8.93
CA ARG A 76 3.90 -6.54 9.85
C ARG A 76 3.10 -5.59 10.74
N LEU A 77 2.09 -4.92 10.17
CA LEU A 77 1.20 -4.04 10.92
C LEU A 77 0.43 -4.83 12.00
N LYS A 78 -0.09 -6.00 11.64
CA LYS A 78 -0.80 -6.90 12.57
C LYS A 78 0.10 -7.43 13.69
N GLN A 79 1.39 -7.67 13.41
CA GLN A 79 2.37 -8.15 14.38
C GLN A 79 2.94 -7.03 15.26
N GLY A 80 2.65 -5.76 14.96
CA GLY A 80 3.24 -4.61 15.65
C GLY A 80 4.68 -4.29 15.23
N ASP A 81 5.15 -4.89 14.13
CA ASP A 81 6.45 -4.58 13.54
C ASP A 81 6.46 -3.23 12.84
N CYS A 82 5.27 -2.72 12.47
CA CYS A 82 5.05 -1.38 11.97
C CYS A 82 3.90 -0.71 12.73
N ASP A 83 3.98 0.61 12.89
CA ASP A 83 2.95 1.44 13.49
C ASP A 83 2.02 2.02 12.42
N ILE A 84 2.57 2.23 11.24
CA ILE A 84 1.89 2.76 10.04
C ILE A 84 2.34 1.93 8.84
N ALA A 85 1.44 1.72 7.88
CA ALA A 85 1.77 1.03 6.63
C ALA A 85 0.98 1.59 5.45
N ILE A 86 1.52 1.44 4.24
CA ILE A 86 0.76 1.68 3.00
C ILE A 86 0.31 0.32 2.46
N ILE A 87 -0.99 0.16 2.24
CA ILE A 87 -1.61 -1.11 1.87
C ILE A 87 -2.68 -0.84 0.80
N GLN A 88 -2.78 -1.67 -0.21
CA GLN A 88 -3.86 -1.64 -1.19
C GLN A 88 -5.22 -1.91 -0.53
N SER A 89 -6.27 -1.27 -1.03
CA SER A 89 -7.62 -1.38 -0.46
C SER A 89 -8.17 -2.79 -0.48
N ASP A 90 -7.91 -3.57 -1.52
CA ASP A 90 -8.30 -4.97 -1.62
C ASP A 90 -7.59 -5.83 -0.57
N ALA A 91 -6.31 -5.57 -0.30
CA ALA A 91 -5.57 -6.25 0.76
C ALA A 91 -6.05 -5.84 2.16
N VAL A 92 -6.42 -4.57 2.39
CA VAL A 92 -7.04 -4.13 3.67
C VAL A 92 -8.34 -4.89 3.94
N ILE A 93 -9.15 -5.11 2.90
CA ILE A 93 -10.47 -5.76 3.02
C ILE A 93 -10.33 -7.29 3.14
N THR A 94 -9.43 -7.90 2.36
CA THR A 94 -9.36 -9.36 2.22
C THR A 94 -8.32 -10.03 3.12
N GLN A 95 -7.31 -9.29 3.59
CA GLN A 95 -6.40 -9.79 4.61
C GLN A 95 -7.04 -9.67 6.00
N PRO A 96 -6.80 -10.63 6.91
CA PRO A 96 -7.39 -10.59 8.24
C PRO A 96 -6.77 -9.46 9.08
N MET A 97 -7.30 -8.24 8.91
CA MET A 97 -6.93 -7.07 9.69
C MET A 97 -7.88 -6.93 10.89
N PRO A 98 -7.40 -6.57 12.09
CA PRO A 98 -8.27 -6.22 13.20
C PRO A 98 -9.19 -5.04 12.81
N ALA A 99 -10.50 -5.15 13.12
CA ALA A 99 -11.50 -4.11 12.84
C ALA A 99 -11.14 -2.72 13.43
N SER A 100 -10.25 -2.71 14.41
CA SER A 100 -9.74 -1.51 15.07
C SER A 100 -8.72 -0.71 14.24
N PHE A 101 -8.17 -1.24 13.16
CA PHE A 101 -7.23 -0.50 12.32
C PHE A 101 -7.96 0.56 11.50
N LYS A 102 -7.41 1.78 11.52
CA LYS A 102 -7.98 2.90 10.75
C LYS A 102 -7.20 3.10 9.46
N ALA A 103 -7.92 3.36 8.38
CA ALA A 103 -7.32 3.61 7.07
C ALA A 103 -7.70 5.00 6.54
N VAL A 104 -6.79 5.62 5.79
CA VAL A 104 -6.99 6.87 5.05
C VAL A 104 -6.64 6.61 3.60
N ASN A 105 -7.50 6.96 2.66
CA ASN A 105 -7.21 6.84 1.23
C ASN A 105 -6.01 7.73 0.87
N ALA A 106 -5.03 7.16 0.20
CA ALA A 106 -3.82 7.85 -0.21
C ALA A 106 -3.92 8.31 -1.68
N HIS A 107 -4.01 7.37 -2.61
CA HIS A 107 -4.09 7.64 -4.04
C HIS A 107 -4.77 6.49 -4.78
N GLU A 108 -5.12 6.73 -6.03
CA GLU A 108 -5.57 5.68 -6.95
C GLU A 108 -4.36 4.96 -7.56
N GLU A 109 -4.51 3.66 -7.72
CA GLU A 109 -3.55 2.77 -8.36
C GLU A 109 -4.21 2.07 -9.53
N VAL A 110 -3.39 1.71 -10.49
CA VAL A 110 -3.78 0.92 -11.66
C VAL A 110 -3.08 -0.43 -11.64
N VAL A 111 -3.70 -1.43 -12.24
CA VAL A 111 -3.08 -2.71 -12.48
C VAL A 111 -2.36 -2.65 -13.83
N TYR A 112 -1.04 -2.71 -13.81
CA TYR A 112 -0.25 -2.82 -15.03
C TYR A 112 -0.08 -4.29 -15.43
N TRP A 113 -0.32 -4.57 -16.69
CA TRP A 113 0.24 -5.73 -17.37
C TRP A 113 1.47 -5.26 -18.14
N LEU A 114 2.65 -5.70 -17.72
CA LEU A 114 3.91 -5.41 -18.38
C LEU A 114 4.38 -6.67 -19.08
N TYR A 115 4.51 -6.64 -20.40
CA TYR A 115 4.82 -7.82 -21.20
C TYR A 115 6.01 -7.58 -22.14
N PRO A 116 6.73 -8.65 -22.58
CA PRO A 116 7.91 -8.49 -23.44
C PRO A 116 7.50 -7.97 -24.82
N LYS A 117 8.30 -7.05 -25.37
CA LYS A 117 8.10 -6.55 -26.72
C LYS A 117 8.18 -7.69 -27.75
N GLY A 118 7.11 -7.87 -28.51
CA GLY A 118 6.95 -9.00 -29.44
C GLY A 118 6.41 -10.28 -28.77
N GLY A 119 6.04 -10.21 -27.48
CA GLY A 119 5.28 -11.27 -26.81
C GLY A 119 3.88 -11.42 -27.38
N GLU A 120 3.31 -12.61 -27.23
CA GLU A 120 2.00 -12.99 -27.81
C GLU A 120 0.86 -12.58 -26.88
N VAL A 121 1.10 -12.36 -25.58
CA VAL A 121 0.09 -12.09 -24.56
C VAL A 121 0.17 -10.61 -24.19
N ASP A 122 -0.53 -9.77 -24.94
CA ASP A 122 -0.54 -8.31 -24.70
C ASP A 122 -1.74 -7.85 -23.85
N ASP A 123 -2.66 -8.75 -23.52
CA ASP A 123 -3.72 -8.56 -22.52
C ASP A 123 -3.62 -9.66 -21.46
N PHE A 124 -3.68 -9.27 -20.17
CA PHE A 124 -3.73 -10.25 -19.08
C PHE A 124 -5.01 -11.11 -19.15
N GLY A 125 -6.09 -10.60 -19.74
CA GLY A 125 -7.32 -11.35 -20.00
C GLY A 125 -7.07 -12.65 -20.74
N ASP A 126 -6.12 -12.71 -21.67
CA ASP A 126 -5.76 -13.93 -22.40
C ASP A 126 -5.28 -15.10 -21.51
N MET A 127 -4.88 -14.81 -20.26
CA MET A 127 -4.45 -15.84 -19.29
C MET A 127 -5.60 -16.72 -18.77
N GLU A 128 -6.86 -16.39 -19.11
CA GLU A 128 -8.01 -17.28 -18.87
C GLU A 128 -8.01 -18.49 -19.79
N ASP A 129 -7.40 -18.37 -20.99
CA ASP A 129 -7.28 -19.49 -21.92
C ASP A 129 -6.28 -20.51 -21.39
N ASP A 130 -6.77 -21.71 -21.16
CA ASP A 130 -5.98 -22.88 -20.71
C ASP A 130 -4.76 -23.15 -21.59
N SER A 131 -4.81 -22.86 -22.89
CA SER A 131 -3.68 -23.05 -23.80
C SER A 131 -2.58 -22.02 -23.57
N VAL A 132 -2.94 -20.79 -23.22
CA VAL A 132 -2.01 -19.71 -22.85
C VAL A 132 -1.44 -19.97 -21.46
N ALA A 133 -2.29 -20.25 -20.48
CA ALA A 133 -1.88 -20.50 -19.09
C ALA A 133 -0.99 -21.75 -18.94
N LYS A 134 -1.12 -22.75 -19.82
CA LYS A 134 -0.22 -23.92 -19.84
C LYS A 134 1.13 -23.64 -20.51
N LYS A 135 1.19 -22.66 -21.42
CA LYS A 135 2.40 -22.29 -22.14
C LYS A 135 3.26 -21.29 -21.35
N TYR A 136 2.63 -20.38 -20.64
CA TYR A 136 3.26 -19.26 -19.99
C TYR A 136 2.93 -19.18 -18.49
N ALA A 137 3.92 -18.80 -17.70
CA ALA A 137 3.72 -18.23 -16.39
C ALA A 137 3.79 -16.67 -16.47
N PHE A 138 3.51 -16.01 -15.38
CA PHE A 138 3.73 -14.56 -15.28
C PHE A 138 4.49 -14.21 -14.00
N ALA A 139 5.19 -13.07 -14.03
CA ALA A 139 6.02 -12.64 -12.90
C ALA A 139 5.21 -11.79 -11.90
N THR A 140 5.49 -11.96 -10.63
CA THR A 140 5.02 -11.11 -9.53
C THR A 140 6.09 -11.03 -8.45
N VAL A 141 5.92 -10.14 -7.47
CA VAL A 141 6.86 -10.00 -6.36
C VAL A 141 6.26 -10.54 -5.08
N LYS A 142 7.04 -11.35 -4.38
CA LYS A 142 6.66 -11.95 -3.12
C LYS A 142 6.25 -10.90 -2.09
N GLY A 143 5.06 -11.05 -1.51
CA GLY A 143 4.53 -10.12 -0.51
C GLY A 143 3.91 -8.85 -1.11
N SER A 144 3.88 -8.71 -2.45
CA SER A 144 3.21 -7.60 -3.13
C SER A 144 1.68 -7.72 -3.08
N GLY A 145 0.99 -6.64 -3.43
CA GLY A 145 -0.46 -6.65 -3.54
C GLY A 145 -0.98 -7.41 -4.76
N ALA A 146 -0.17 -7.61 -5.81
CA ALA A 146 -0.57 -8.31 -7.03
C ALA A 146 -1.07 -9.74 -6.75
N SER A 147 -0.48 -10.43 -5.77
CA SER A 147 -0.96 -11.76 -5.37
C SER A 147 -2.35 -11.73 -4.72
N VAL A 148 -2.70 -10.67 -4.00
CA VAL A 148 -4.05 -10.49 -3.43
C VAL A 148 -5.05 -10.23 -4.53
N THR A 149 -4.74 -9.31 -5.44
CA THR A 149 -5.57 -8.97 -6.59
C THR A 149 -5.86 -10.20 -7.43
N LEU A 150 -4.82 -10.96 -7.80
CA LEU A 150 -4.98 -12.22 -8.54
C LEU A 150 -5.88 -13.21 -7.78
N ASN A 151 -5.64 -13.42 -6.49
CA ASN A 151 -6.47 -14.33 -5.70
C ASN A 151 -7.95 -13.91 -5.63
N ASN A 152 -8.22 -12.62 -5.63
CA ASN A 152 -9.58 -12.10 -5.68
C ASN A 152 -10.22 -12.35 -7.06
N TRP A 153 -9.47 -12.16 -8.14
CA TRP A 153 -9.92 -12.45 -9.49
C TRP A 153 -10.22 -13.94 -9.69
N ILE A 154 -9.31 -14.84 -9.30
CA ILE A 154 -9.53 -16.31 -9.35
C ILE A 154 -10.74 -16.75 -8.53
N LYS A 155 -11.06 -16.06 -7.43
CA LYS A 155 -12.29 -16.35 -6.67
C LYS A 155 -13.55 -15.97 -7.43
N THR A 156 -13.47 -14.91 -8.21
CA THR A 156 -14.56 -14.35 -9.00
C THR A 156 -14.73 -15.12 -10.30
N ASP A 157 -13.61 -15.41 -10.97
CA ASP A 157 -13.55 -16.18 -12.20
C ASP A 157 -12.54 -17.34 -12.09
N LYS A 158 -13.03 -18.56 -12.28
CA LYS A 158 -12.22 -19.78 -12.13
C LYS A 158 -11.35 -20.09 -13.35
N ASP A 159 -11.62 -19.44 -14.48
CA ASP A 159 -10.84 -19.66 -15.70
C ASP A 159 -9.38 -19.18 -15.51
N TYR A 160 -9.16 -18.19 -14.62
CA TYR A 160 -7.82 -17.77 -14.19
C TYR A 160 -7.11 -18.73 -13.22
N ALA A 161 -7.72 -19.84 -12.82
CA ALA A 161 -7.07 -20.77 -11.89
C ALA A 161 -5.82 -21.45 -12.50
N GLY A 162 -5.72 -21.47 -13.82
CA GLY A 162 -4.55 -21.94 -14.57
C GLY A 162 -3.39 -20.94 -14.65
N ALA A 163 -3.65 -19.67 -14.40
CA ALA A 163 -2.65 -18.60 -14.44
C ALA A 163 -1.68 -18.71 -13.25
N VAL A 164 -0.45 -19.19 -13.49
CA VAL A 164 0.52 -19.50 -12.43
C VAL A 164 1.53 -18.37 -12.27
N PRO A 165 1.60 -17.70 -11.10
CA PRO A 165 2.62 -16.69 -10.84
C PRO A 165 3.98 -17.33 -10.49
N VAL A 166 5.05 -16.76 -11.02
CA VAL A 166 6.43 -16.96 -10.55
C VAL A 166 6.79 -15.80 -9.64
N GLU A 167 7.08 -16.08 -8.37
CA GLU A 167 7.38 -15.04 -7.38
C GLU A 167 8.87 -14.68 -7.39
N PHE A 168 9.16 -13.42 -7.63
CA PHE A 168 10.50 -12.84 -7.55
C PHE A 168 10.71 -12.13 -6.20
N LYS A 169 11.96 -11.89 -5.84
CA LYS A 169 12.33 -11.15 -4.61
C LYS A 169 12.05 -9.65 -4.69
N ASP A 170 12.14 -9.08 -5.91
CA ASP A 170 12.00 -7.65 -6.18
C ASP A 170 11.47 -7.39 -7.60
N TRP A 171 11.01 -6.16 -7.84
CA TRP A 171 10.43 -5.75 -9.12
C TRP A 171 11.44 -5.71 -10.26
N TYR A 172 12.72 -5.41 -9.98
CA TYR A 172 13.77 -5.39 -11.00
C TYR A 172 14.00 -6.78 -11.57
N SER A 173 14.14 -7.79 -10.68
CA SER A 173 14.32 -9.19 -11.11
C SER A 173 13.09 -9.71 -11.88
N ALA A 174 11.89 -9.30 -11.49
CA ALA A 174 10.67 -9.65 -12.22
C ALA A 174 10.65 -9.02 -13.62
N ALA A 175 11.01 -7.73 -13.73
CA ALA A 175 11.09 -7.02 -15.00
C ALA A 175 12.18 -7.58 -15.93
N GLU A 176 13.32 -7.99 -15.37
CA GLU A 176 14.38 -8.66 -16.13
C GLU A 176 13.85 -9.96 -16.77
N ALA A 177 13.12 -10.77 -16.02
CA ALA A 177 12.51 -12.00 -16.55
C ALA A 177 11.48 -11.70 -17.66
N VAL A 178 10.69 -10.66 -17.51
CA VAL A 178 9.77 -10.20 -18.57
C VAL A 178 10.54 -9.75 -19.81
N ALA A 179 11.57 -8.92 -19.65
CA ALA A 179 12.37 -8.44 -20.78
C ALA A 179 13.03 -9.59 -21.57
N GLN A 180 13.44 -10.66 -20.86
CA GLN A 180 13.98 -11.88 -21.47
C GLN A 180 12.92 -12.80 -22.06
N GLY A 181 11.65 -12.67 -21.61
CA GLY A 181 10.54 -13.58 -21.95
C GLY A 181 10.61 -14.94 -21.26
N PHE A 182 11.53 -15.15 -20.32
CA PHE A 182 11.66 -16.40 -19.55
C PHE A 182 12.43 -16.19 -18.23
N THR A 183 12.34 -17.18 -17.38
CA THR A 183 13.23 -17.33 -16.22
C THR A 183 13.68 -18.78 -16.06
N MET A 184 14.64 -19.02 -15.17
CA MET A 184 15.05 -20.36 -14.76
C MET A 184 14.53 -20.63 -13.34
N ASP A 185 13.63 -21.58 -13.22
CA ASP A 185 13.18 -22.06 -11.91
C ASP A 185 13.73 -23.47 -11.66
N SER A 186 14.53 -23.60 -10.62
CA SER A 186 15.15 -24.90 -10.24
C SER A 186 15.85 -25.61 -11.40
N GLY A 187 16.44 -24.86 -12.34
CA GLY A 187 17.12 -25.35 -13.53
C GLY A 187 16.21 -25.68 -14.71
N VAL A 188 14.91 -25.42 -14.59
CA VAL A 188 13.93 -25.59 -15.69
C VAL A 188 13.60 -24.21 -16.26
N ARG A 189 13.58 -24.09 -17.59
CA ARG A 189 13.11 -22.87 -18.25
C ARG A 189 11.61 -22.75 -18.11
N VAL A 190 11.17 -21.57 -17.65
CA VAL A 190 9.77 -21.17 -17.55
C VAL A 190 9.59 -19.93 -18.43
N ASP A 191 8.76 -20.03 -19.45
CA ASP A 191 8.44 -18.90 -20.32
C ASP A 191 7.48 -17.92 -19.60
N ILE A 192 7.81 -16.63 -19.64
CA ILE A 192 7.13 -15.56 -18.92
C ILE A 192 6.34 -14.69 -19.91
N ALA A 193 5.01 -14.71 -19.78
CA ALA A 193 4.11 -13.87 -20.61
C ALA A 193 4.24 -12.38 -20.26
N GLY A 194 4.41 -12.05 -19.00
CA GLY A 194 4.48 -10.68 -18.51
C GLY A 194 4.55 -10.62 -16.99
N MET A 195 4.29 -9.44 -16.41
CA MET A 195 4.17 -9.27 -14.96
C MET A 195 2.99 -8.40 -14.57
N LEU A 196 2.31 -8.77 -13.49
CA LEU A 196 1.35 -7.91 -12.82
C LEU A 196 2.10 -6.97 -11.85
N TYR A 197 1.98 -5.68 -12.10
CA TYR A 197 2.48 -4.64 -11.21
C TYR A 197 1.32 -3.71 -10.84
N ILE A 198 1.20 -3.36 -9.56
CA ILE A 198 0.15 -2.45 -9.10
C ILE A 198 0.83 -1.22 -8.52
N GLY A 199 0.43 -0.07 -9.02
CA GLY A 199 0.99 1.19 -8.61
C GLY A 199 0.29 2.39 -9.24
N ARG A 200 0.75 3.57 -8.89
CA ARG A 200 0.19 4.79 -9.43
C ARG A 200 0.50 4.94 -10.92
N ALA A 201 -0.50 5.37 -11.71
CA ALA A 201 -0.32 5.62 -13.14
C ALA A 201 0.83 6.62 -13.40
N GLY A 202 1.77 6.23 -14.25
CA GLY A 202 2.97 7.00 -14.58
C GLY A 202 4.11 6.94 -13.57
N MET A 203 4.06 6.00 -12.61
CA MET A 203 5.04 5.89 -11.50
C MET A 203 5.62 4.48 -11.41
N LEU A 204 6.01 3.90 -12.53
CA LEU A 204 6.83 2.68 -12.53
C LEU A 204 8.22 2.99 -11.97
N PRO A 205 8.89 2.04 -11.31
CA PRO A 205 10.26 2.21 -10.85
C PRO A 205 11.21 2.67 -11.97
N ALA A 206 12.03 3.67 -11.68
CA ALA A 206 12.85 4.33 -12.69
C ALA A 206 13.91 3.39 -13.29
N ASP A 207 14.46 2.47 -12.50
CA ASP A 207 15.40 1.45 -12.94
C ASP A 207 14.77 0.48 -13.95
N ILE A 208 13.52 0.07 -13.73
CA ILE A 208 12.78 -0.76 -14.69
C ILE A 208 12.62 -0.03 -16.02
N THR A 209 12.23 1.25 -15.98
CA THR A 209 11.96 2.02 -17.20
C THR A 209 13.25 2.40 -17.94
N SER A 210 14.33 2.67 -17.22
CA SER A 210 15.63 2.98 -17.83
C SER A 210 16.29 1.77 -18.49
N ASP A 211 16.26 0.63 -17.79
CA ASP A 211 17.02 -0.54 -18.21
C ASP A 211 16.26 -1.43 -19.19
N PHE A 212 14.93 -1.49 -19.05
CA PHE A 212 14.07 -2.38 -19.86
C PHE A 212 13.08 -1.64 -20.77
N GLY A 213 13.07 -0.29 -20.81
CA GLY A 213 12.08 0.50 -21.56
C GLY A 213 12.00 0.22 -23.06
N GLY A 214 13.05 -0.33 -23.68
CA GLY A 214 13.06 -0.78 -25.07
C GLY A 214 12.56 -2.22 -25.28
N GLN A 215 12.39 -2.99 -24.21
CA GLN A 215 12.13 -4.44 -24.22
C GLN A 215 10.78 -4.82 -23.64
N ILE A 216 10.17 -3.94 -22.83
CA ILE A 216 8.89 -4.16 -22.16
C ILE A 216 7.87 -3.15 -22.67
N LEU A 217 6.63 -3.60 -22.83
CA LEU A 217 5.47 -2.80 -23.19
C LEU A 217 4.41 -2.83 -22.09
N VAL A 218 3.56 -1.80 -22.04
CA VAL A 218 2.34 -1.79 -21.23
C VAL A 218 1.23 -2.39 -22.06
N GLY A 219 0.69 -3.50 -21.59
CA GLY A 219 -0.46 -4.19 -22.16
C GLY A 219 -1.77 -3.80 -21.49
N GLU A 220 -2.82 -4.54 -21.77
CA GLU A 220 -4.16 -4.35 -21.23
C GLU A 220 -4.48 -5.37 -20.13
N VAL A 221 -5.47 -5.03 -19.29
CA VAL A 221 -6.13 -5.94 -18.35
C VAL A 221 -7.62 -5.76 -18.61
N ASN A 222 -8.14 -6.50 -19.58
CA ASN A 222 -9.44 -6.24 -20.16
C ASN A 222 -10.35 -7.48 -20.10
N ASP A 223 -10.84 -7.76 -18.88
CA ASP A 223 -11.84 -8.81 -18.65
C ASP A 223 -12.90 -8.29 -17.67
N ASP A 224 -14.13 -8.20 -18.12
CA ASP A 224 -15.27 -7.67 -17.36
C ASP A 224 -15.55 -8.44 -16.07
N SER A 225 -15.12 -9.70 -15.96
CA SER A 225 -15.31 -10.52 -14.76
C SER A 225 -14.62 -9.94 -13.51
N PHE A 226 -13.51 -9.23 -13.69
CA PHE A 226 -12.76 -8.65 -12.57
C PHE A 226 -13.54 -7.59 -11.80
N ALA A 227 -14.47 -6.86 -12.45
CA ALA A 227 -15.38 -5.92 -11.80
C ALA A 227 -16.38 -6.62 -10.85
N ASN A 228 -16.55 -7.92 -10.99
CA ASN A 228 -17.46 -8.70 -10.13
C ASN A 228 -16.84 -9.05 -8.77
N ALA A 229 -15.54 -8.85 -8.58
CA ALA A 229 -14.90 -9.02 -7.27
C ALA A 229 -15.40 -7.96 -6.29
N LYS A 230 -16.00 -8.39 -5.16
CA LYS A 230 -16.68 -7.51 -4.20
C LYS A 230 -16.19 -7.74 -2.78
N ASP A 231 -16.31 -6.70 -1.97
CA ASP A 231 -16.13 -6.79 -0.51
C ASP A 231 -17.33 -7.49 0.17
N ALA A 232 -17.26 -7.69 1.48
CA ALA A 232 -18.33 -8.29 2.28
C ALA A 232 -19.65 -7.50 2.25
N ASN A 233 -19.62 -6.22 1.86
CA ASN A 233 -20.78 -5.34 1.75
C ASN A 233 -21.35 -5.28 0.33
N GLY A 234 -20.71 -5.99 -0.63
CA GLY A 234 -21.12 -6.00 -2.02
C GLY A 234 -20.55 -4.83 -2.84
N ASN A 235 -19.63 -4.02 -2.31
CA ASN A 235 -18.99 -2.96 -3.08
C ASN A 235 -17.87 -3.55 -3.97
N PRO A 236 -17.71 -3.05 -5.22
CA PRO A 236 -16.63 -3.49 -6.09
C PRO A 236 -15.26 -3.22 -5.44
N LEU A 237 -14.36 -4.20 -5.53
CA LEU A 237 -12.95 -4.05 -5.13
C LEU A 237 -12.15 -3.31 -6.20
N TYR A 238 -12.52 -3.49 -7.45
CA TYR A 238 -11.87 -2.93 -8.62
C TYR A 238 -12.89 -2.21 -9.49
N THR A 239 -12.46 -1.14 -10.15
CA THR A 239 -13.28 -0.39 -11.09
C THR A 239 -12.57 -0.28 -12.42
N HIS A 240 -13.29 -0.40 -13.54
CA HIS A 240 -12.72 -0.17 -14.85
C HIS A 240 -12.10 1.23 -14.94
N CYS A 241 -10.92 1.31 -15.49
CA CYS A 241 -10.22 2.56 -15.78
C CYS A 241 -9.26 2.38 -16.95
N GLY A 242 -8.43 3.37 -17.21
CA GLY A 242 -7.41 3.30 -18.24
C GLY A 242 -6.08 3.90 -17.76
N ILE A 243 -4.98 3.35 -18.25
CA ILE A 243 -3.68 3.99 -18.12
C ILE A 243 -3.54 5.02 -19.23
N PRO A 244 -3.53 6.33 -18.92
CA PRO A 244 -3.40 7.37 -19.94
C PRO A 244 -2.11 7.21 -20.76
N LYS A 245 -2.16 7.64 -22.02
CA LYS A 245 -1.04 7.53 -22.98
C LYS A 245 0.27 8.12 -22.47
N ASP A 246 0.19 9.19 -21.71
CA ASP A 246 1.33 9.92 -21.10
C ASP A 246 1.73 9.37 -19.73
N LYS A 247 1.04 8.31 -19.24
CA LYS A 247 1.26 7.70 -17.92
C LYS A 247 1.80 6.27 -17.98
N THR A 248 2.53 5.93 -19.04
CA THR A 248 3.23 4.64 -19.18
C THR A 248 4.66 4.66 -18.66
N SER A 249 5.07 5.73 -17.98
CA SER A 249 6.46 5.95 -17.52
C SER A 249 7.51 5.86 -18.64
N GLY A 250 7.13 6.18 -19.87
CA GLY A 250 8.00 6.11 -21.05
C GLY A 250 8.07 4.76 -21.75
N LEU A 251 7.38 3.73 -21.23
CA LEU A 251 7.27 2.44 -21.92
C LEU A 251 6.35 2.56 -23.15
N GLY A 252 6.63 1.74 -24.16
CA GLY A 252 5.70 1.52 -25.28
C GLY A 252 4.40 0.85 -24.79
N ARG A 253 3.40 0.74 -25.70
CA ARG A 253 2.05 0.22 -25.40
C ARG A 253 1.60 -0.76 -26.47
N SER A 254 0.75 -1.74 -26.08
CA SER A 254 0.07 -2.63 -27.04
C SER A 254 -0.91 -1.83 -27.89
N ASN A 255 -1.76 -1.02 -27.28
CA ASN A 255 -2.70 -0.15 -27.96
C ASN A 255 -2.12 1.27 -28.12
N SER A 256 -1.88 1.69 -29.37
CA SER A 256 -1.33 3.02 -29.67
C SER A 256 -2.38 4.13 -29.79
N ILE A 257 -3.67 3.77 -29.90
CA ILE A 257 -4.78 4.69 -30.22
C ILE A 257 -5.45 5.22 -28.95
N SER A 258 -5.80 4.34 -28.02
CA SER A 258 -6.53 4.65 -26.79
C SER A 258 -5.64 4.54 -25.54
N ASP A 259 -6.19 4.87 -24.39
CA ASP A 259 -5.62 4.50 -23.09
C ASP A 259 -5.64 2.98 -22.97
N GLN A 260 -4.68 2.40 -22.23
CA GLN A 260 -4.67 0.96 -21.99
C GLN A 260 -5.78 0.61 -20.99
N ALA A 261 -6.69 -0.27 -21.39
CA ALA A 261 -7.76 -0.76 -20.52
C ALA A 261 -7.17 -1.47 -19.30
N THR A 262 -7.70 -1.18 -18.13
CA THR A 262 -7.24 -1.80 -16.87
C THR A 262 -8.26 -1.61 -15.76
N TYR A 263 -7.84 -2.00 -14.55
CA TYR A 263 -8.58 -1.83 -13.31
C TYR A 263 -7.87 -0.91 -12.34
N CYS A 264 -8.68 -0.08 -11.68
CA CYS A 264 -8.25 0.81 -10.61
C CYS A 264 -8.66 0.28 -9.23
N LEU A 265 -7.79 0.52 -8.26
CA LEU A 265 -8.02 0.34 -6.84
C LEU A 265 -7.35 1.48 -6.07
N ARG A 266 -7.37 1.45 -4.74
CA ARG A 266 -6.79 2.53 -3.95
C ARG A 266 -5.67 2.03 -3.05
N ALA A 267 -4.61 2.81 -2.92
CA ALA A 267 -3.70 2.70 -1.80
C ALA A 267 -4.27 3.39 -0.57
N GLN A 268 -4.02 2.83 0.60
CA GLN A 268 -4.44 3.37 1.88
C GLN A 268 -3.28 3.44 2.85
N VAL A 269 -3.21 4.51 3.63
CA VAL A 269 -2.36 4.58 4.82
C VAL A 269 -3.14 3.99 5.98
N VAL A 270 -2.62 2.93 6.56
CA VAL A 270 -3.27 2.17 7.63
C VAL A 270 -2.46 2.30 8.90
N PHE A 271 -3.15 2.56 10.02
CA PHE A 271 -2.55 2.76 11.33
C PHE A 271 -2.82 1.57 12.24
N ASN A 272 -1.80 1.17 13.00
CA ASN A 272 -2.00 0.30 14.15
C ASN A 272 -2.73 1.09 15.24
N ASN A 273 -3.83 0.56 15.76
CA ASN A 273 -4.60 1.23 16.80
C ASN A 273 -3.84 1.38 18.13
N ALA A 274 -2.94 0.46 18.43
CA ALA A 274 -2.13 0.59 19.65
C ALA A 274 -1.32 1.90 19.63
N TYR A 275 -0.82 2.29 18.44
CA TYR A 275 -0.17 3.58 18.25
C TYR A 275 -1.15 4.75 18.43
N LEU A 276 -2.30 4.72 17.76
CA LEU A 276 -3.29 5.82 17.84
C LEU A 276 -3.89 5.97 19.24
N ASN A 277 -4.09 4.86 19.96
CA ASN A 277 -4.63 4.88 21.33
C ASN A 277 -3.63 5.40 22.38
N GLY A 278 -2.35 5.45 22.03
CA GLY A 278 -1.31 6.08 22.84
C GLY A 278 -1.24 7.60 22.68
N LEU A 279 -1.97 8.16 21.73
CA LEU A 279 -2.03 9.60 21.43
C LEU A 279 -3.27 10.24 22.07
N ASP A 280 -3.17 11.50 22.46
CA ASP A 280 -4.36 12.30 22.78
C ASP A 280 -5.11 12.74 21.49
N GLU A 281 -6.25 13.41 21.66
CA GLU A 281 -7.08 13.84 20.52
C GLU A 281 -6.36 14.88 19.64
N ALA A 282 -5.59 15.79 20.23
CA ALA A 282 -4.84 16.81 19.53
C ALA A 282 -3.71 16.17 18.71
N GLU A 283 -2.95 15.25 19.31
CA GLU A 283 -1.88 14.50 18.66
C GLU A 283 -2.44 13.62 17.52
N THR A 284 -3.55 12.91 17.75
CA THR A 284 -4.22 12.12 16.70
C THR A 284 -4.63 13.00 15.53
N THR A 285 -5.12 14.23 15.78
CA THR A 285 -5.48 15.20 14.76
C THR A 285 -4.24 15.68 14.00
N LEU A 286 -3.12 15.94 14.70
CA LEU A 286 -1.85 16.32 14.06
C LEU A 286 -1.30 15.20 13.16
N VAL A 287 -1.32 13.93 13.63
CA VAL A 287 -0.91 12.77 12.81
C VAL A 287 -1.73 12.68 11.52
N ARG A 288 -3.05 12.76 11.63
CA ARG A 288 -3.94 12.73 10.45
C ARG A 288 -3.62 13.87 9.47
N ARG A 289 -3.48 15.09 9.99
CA ARG A 289 -3.14 16.26 9.17
C ARG A 289 -1.75 16.12 8.52
N ALA A 290 -0.78 15.54 9.22
CA ALA A 290 0.55 15.28 8.67
C ALA A 290 0.50 14.25 7.54
N VAL A 291 -0.30 13.19 7.69
CA VAL A 291 -0.56 12.19 6.64
C VAL A 291 -1.21 12.85 5.43
N ASP A 292 -2.29 13.63 5.61
CA ASP A 292 -2.97 14.32 4.52
C ASP A 292 -2.03 15.29 3.77
N LYS A 293 -1.21 16.04 4.50
CA LYS A 293 -0.19 16.92 3.90
C LYS A 293 0.86 16.13 3.12
N GLY A 294 1.33 15.00 3.67
CA GLY A 294 2.28 14.11 3.02
C GLY A 294 1.74 13.56 1.71
N ILE A 295 0.50 13.03 1.74
CA ILE A 295 -0.21 12.56 0.55
C ILE A 295 -0.32 13.68 -0.48
N ASN A 296 -0.88 14.82 -0.10
CA ASN A 296 -1.09 15.94 -1.00
C ASN A 296 0.21 16.51 -1.60
N SER A 297 1.31 16.51 -0.85
CA SER A 297 2.60 16.98 -1.37
C SER A 297 3.19 16.03 -2.40
N THR A 298 3.03 14.73 -2.21
CA THR A 298 3.55 13.69 -3.12
C THR A 298 2.67 13.53 -4.36
N VAL A 299 1.35 13.63 -4.20
CA VAL A 299 0.40 13.53 -5.31
C VAL A 299 0.42 14.75 -6.23
N LYS A 300 0.74 15.95 -5.71
CA LYS A 300 0.82 17.19 -6.51
C LYS A 300 2.04 17.29 -7.43
N VAL A 301 3.12 16.58 -7.12
CA VAL A 301 4.36 16.61 -7.92
C VAL A 301 4.20 15.94 -9.30
N VAL A 302 3.10 15.23 -9.54
CA VAL A 302 2.86 14.44 -10.76
C VAL A 302 1.61 14.94 -11.52
N ARG A 303 1.39 16.24 -11.57
CA ARG A 303 0.41 16.87 -12.48
C ARG A 303 1.05 17.29 -13.78
#